data_bba4939dd4eeb402effd2b7b422adccd
#
_entry.id   bba4939dd4eeb402effd2b7b422adccd
#
_cell.length_a   1.000
_cell.length_b   1.000
_cell.length_c   1.000
_cell.angle_alpha   90.00
_cell.angle_beta   90.00
_cell.angle_gamma   90.00
#
_symmetry.space_group_name_H-M   'P 1'
#
loop_
_entity.id
_entity.type
_entity.pdbx_description
1 polymer ?
#
loop_
_entity_poly.entity_id
_entity_poly.type
_entity_poly.pdbx_seq_one_letter_code
_entity_poly.pdbx_strand_id
1 'polypeptide(L)'
;KFIGIFVCDITGHGVASALFLSLMKYFTQNIARDLWINPSGYLSLINREYFRGNSMFYFFSAIAGSIKYDEPDGAMEFRFANGGHPHPVVLRKNGDAFFPGGNDAVIGLFEEQKFGEYSVRLEKGDMLFIYTDGIPSTRGADSGIIGFDESLLELFRRSRRDSIKETVNSVINEVI
;
A
#
# COMPACT_ATOMS: atom_id res chain seq x y z
N LYS A 1 -3.87 17.37 -11.70
CA LYS A 1 -3.18 17.35 -10.37
C LYS A 1 -3.09 15.91 -9.89
N PHE A 2 -2.07 15.60 -9.04
CA PHE A 2 -1.96 14.29 -8.44
C PHE A 2 -1.37 14.37 -7.02
N ILE A 3 -1.64 13.32 -6.23
CA ILE A 3 -1.06 13.09 -4.90
C ILE A 3 -0.20 11.84 -5.01
N GLY A 4 1.09 11.93 -4.66
CA GLY A 4 1.97 10.76 -4.54
C GLY A 4 1.75 10.06 -3.20
N ILE A 5 1.78 8.74 -3.22
CA ILE A 5 1.62 7.87 -2.06
C ILE A 5 2.80 6.90 -2.01
N PHE A 6 3.45 6.82 -0.86
CA PHE A 6 4.46 5.80 -0.58
C PHE A 6 4.24 5.25 0.83
N VAL A 7 3.99 3.96 0.92
CA VAL A 7 3.86 3.22 2.19
C VAL A 7 4.83 2.08 2.14
N CYS A 8 5.62 1.92 3.19
CA CYS A 8 6.58 0.81 3.29
C CYS A 8 6.59 0.23 4.69
N ASP A 9 6.94 -1.04 4.78
CA ASP A 9 7.12 -1.77 6.02
C ASP A 9 8.41 -2.57 5.95
N ILE A 10 9.24 -2.45 7.00
CA ILE A 10 10.54 -3.12 7.07
C ILE A 10 10.49 -4.26 8.06
N THR A 11 11.09 -5.38 7.69
CA THR A 11 11.29 -6.50 8.61
C THR A 11 12.24 -6.12 9.74
N GLY A 12 11.78 -6.23 10.99
CA GLY A 12 12.59 -5.99 12.20
C GLY A 12 12.22 -4.71 12.95
N HIS A 13 12.93 -4.48 14.06
CA HIS A 13 12.69 -3.34 14.97
C HIS A 13 14.02 -2.77 15.49
N GLY A 14 13.96 -1.60 16.10
CA GLY A 14 15.11 -0.98 16.75
C GLY A 14 15.88 -0.01 15.85
N VAL A 15 17.16 0.19 16.17
CA VAL A 15 18.00 1.24 15.56
C VAL A 15 18.18 1.06 14.06
N ALA A 16 18.35 -0.19 13.60
CA ALA A 16 18.52 -0.47 12.16
C ALA A 16 17.30 -0.06 11.34
N SER A 17 16.10 -0.39 11.84
CA SER A 17 14.84 0.01 11.19
C SER A 17 14.63 1.52 11.20
N ALA A 18 15.01 2.22 12.27
CA ALA A 18 14.94 3.68 12.34
C ALA A 18 15.88 4.38 11.34
N LEU A 19 17.11 3.87 11.19
CA LEU A 19 18.06 4.37 10.18
C LEU A 19 17.54 4.13 8.76
N PHE A 20 16.96 2.95 8.51
CA PHE A 20 16.33 2.64 7.24
C PHE A 20 15.19 3.59 6.91
N LEU A 21 14.28 3.87 7.84
CA LEU A 21 13.19 4.83 7.63
C LEU A 21 13.71 6.22 7.30
N SER A 22 14.81 6.64 7.91
CA SER A 22 15.48 7.91 7.59
C SER A 22 16.04 7.92 6.15
N LEU A 23 16.61 6.81 5.71
CA LEU A 23 17.09 6.61 4.34
C LEU A 23 15.93 6.64 3.34
N MET A 24 14.83 5.93 3.63
CA MET A 24 13.64 5.94 2.77
C MET A 24 13.01 7.32 2.67
N LYS A 25 12.96 8.06 3.76
CA LYS A 25 12.52 9.46 3.75
C LYS A 25 13.38 10.32 2.83
N TYR A 26 14.70 10.15 2.89
CA TYR A 26 15.62 10.85 1.99
C TYR A 26 15.37 10.50 0.53
N PHE A 27 15.24 9.22 0.18
CA PHE A 27 14.93 8.79 -1.17
C PHE A 27 13.61 9.37 -1.67
N THR A 28 12.54 9.25 -0.89
CA THR A 28 11.21 9.72 -1.30
C THR A 28 11.12 11.23 -1.48
N GLN A 29 11.90 12.00 -0.71
CA GLN A 29 11.93 13.47 -0.83
C GLN A 29 12.73 13.97 -2.04
N ASN A 30 13.73 13.21 -2.48
CA ASN A 30 14.66 13.63 -3.54
C ASN A 30 14.33 13.02 -4.91
N ILE A 31 13.27 12.23 -5.02
CA ILE A 31 12.87 11.64 -6.29
C ILE A 31 12.15 12.68 -7.16
N ALA A 32 12.51 12.69 -8.44
CA ALA A 32 11.90 13.56 -9.43
C ALA A 32 10.37 13.34 -9.49
N ARG A 33 9.64 14.45 -9.59
CA ARG A 33 8.17 14.45 -9.60
C ARG A 33 7.57 13.50 -10.64
N ASP A 34 8.24 13.36 -11.79
CA ASP A 34 7.76 12.54 -12.90
C ASP A 34 7.76 11.04 -12.58
N LEU A 35 8.57 10.60 -11.61
CA LEU A 35 8.56 9.20 -11.18
C LEU A 35 7.32 8.81 -10.36
N TRP A 36 6.65 9.78 -9.74
CA TRP A 36 5.38 9.51 -9.06
C TRP A 36 4.25 9.10 -10.00
N ILE A 37 4.32 9.49 -11.27
CA ILE A 37 3.37 9.06 -12.31
C ILE A 37 3.75 7.74 -12.99
N ASN A 38 4.91 7.18 -12.62
CA ASN A 38 5.40 5.87 -13.04
C ASN A 38 5.77 5.03 -11.79
N PRO A 39 4.80 4.50 -11.05
CA PRO A 39 5.05 3.78 -9.80
C PRO A 39 5.96 2.56 -9.96
N SER A 40 5.84 1.84 -11.06
CA SER A 40 6.69 0.69 -11.40
C SER A 40 8.16 1.11 -11.55
N GLY A 41 8.43 2.17 -12.32
CA GLY A 41 9.77 2.73 -12.47
C GLY A 41 10.32 3.27 -11.15
N TYR A 42 9.46 3.84 -10.31
CA TYR A 42 9.81 4.34 -8.99
C TYR A 42 10.28 3.21 -8.06
N LEU A 43 9.52 2.11 -7.93
CA LEU A 43 9.93 0.97 -7.12
C LEU A 43 11.18 0.29 -7.68
N SER A 44 11.31 0.20 -9.00
CA SER A 44 12.50 -0.37 -9.65
C SER A 44 13.76 0.46 -9.36
N LEU A 45 13.64 1.80 -9.33
CA LEU A 45 14.74 2.68 -8.96
C LEU A 45 15.12 2.47 -7.48
N ILE A 46 14.16 2.49 -6.58
CA ILE A 46 14.40 2.25 -5.15
C ILE A 46 15.06 0.89 -4.93
N ASN A 47 14.54 -0.16 -5.58
CA ASN A 47 15.09 -1.51 -5.46
C ASN A 47 16.56 -1.55 -5.86
N ARG A 48 16.91 -0.96 -7.00
CA ARG A 48 18.29 -0.94 -7.52
C ARG A 48 19.23 -0.17 -6.58
N GLU A 49 18.84 1.02 -6.14
CA GLU A 49 19.67 1.83 -5.26
C GLU A 49 19.80 1.18 -3.86
N TYR A 50 18.72 0.58 -3.38
CA TYR A 50 18.72 -0.14 -2.10
C TYR A 50 19.58 -1.41 -2.16
N PHE A 51 19.43 -2.23 -3.20
CA PHE A 51 20.17 -3.47 -3.37
C PHE A 51 21.68 -3.22 -3.42
N ARG A 52 22.12 -2.19 -4.16
CA ARG A 52 23.53 -1.81 -4.27
C ARG A 52 24.15 -1.36 -2.95
N GLY A 53 23.38 -0.73 -2.08
CA GLY A 53 23.82 -0.29 -0.74
C GLY A 53 23.63 -1.31 0.37
N ASN A 54 22.94 -2.43 0.10
CA ASN A 54 22.50 -3.36 1.13
C ASN A 54 23.51 -4.49 1.34
N SER A 55 24.43 -4.31 2.28
CA SER A 55 25.34 -5.37 2.75
C SER A 55 24.74 -6.33 3.80
N MET A 56 23.51 -6.07 4.28
CA MET A 56 22.93 -6.75 5.43
C MET A 56 21.75 -7.67 5.12
N PHE A 57 21.38 -7.87 3.86
CA PHE A 57 20.27 -8.74 3.44
C PHE A 57 18.89 -8.41 4.06
N TYR A 58 18.64 -7.14 4.37
CA TYR A 58 17.31 -6.71 4.75
C TYR A 58 16.46 -6.49 3.50
N PHE A 59 15.20 -6.84 3.56
CA PHE A 59 14.20 -6.49 2.55
C PHE A 59 13.02 -5.82 3.22
N PHE A 60 12.25 -5.13 2.43
CA PHE A 60 11.07 -4.44 2.89
C PHE A 60 9.94 -4.53 1.86
N SER A 61 8.73 -4.41 2.34
CA SER A 61 7.57 -4.29 1.47
C SER A 61 7.23 -2.83 1.22
N ALA A 62 6.74 -2.49 0.02
CA ALA A 62 6.28 -1.14 -0.26
C ALA A 62 5.20 -1.09 -1.34
N ILE A 63 4.31 -0.10 -1.20
CA ILE A 63 3.44 0.39 -2.27
C ILE A 63 3.90 1.80 -2.62
N ALA A 64 4.13 2.04 -3.90
CA ALA A 64 4.26 3.36 -4.47
C ALA A 64 3.11 3.62 -5.43
N GLY A 65 2.54 4.82 -5.39
CA GLY A 65 1.43 5.14 -6.26
C GLY A 65 1.11 6.63 -6.32
N SER A 66 0.15 6.96 -7.17
CA SER A 66 -0.39 8.31 -7.28
C SER A 66 -1.90 8.28 -7.47
N ILE A 67 -2.57 9.24 -6.88
CA ILE A 67 -3.98 9.52 -7.14
C ILE A 67 -4.05 10.74 -8.04
N LYS A 68 -4.56 10.56 -9.26
CA LYS A 68 -4.87 11.65 -10.19
C LYS A 68 -6.35 12.05 -10.02
N TYR A 69 -6.60 13.35 -9.91
CA TYR A 69 -7.92 13.94 -9.68
C TYR A 69 -8.16 15.11 -10.64
N ASP A 70 -8.33 14.81 -11.88
CA ASP A 70 -8.57 15.82 -12.95
C ASP A 70 -9.71 15.38 -13.89
N GLU A 71 -10.51 14.39 -13.46
CA GLU A 71 -11.62 13.90 -14.27
C GLU A 71 -12.83 14.83 -14.14
N PRO A 72 -13.54 15.14 -15.26
CA PRO A 72 -14.67 16.06 -15.27
C PRO A 72 -15.85 15.60 -14.39
N ASP A 73 -15.98 14.29 -14.15
CA ASP A 73 -17.02 13.68 -13.33
C ASP A 73 -16.68 13.55 -11.85
N GLY A 74 -15.49 14.05 -11.46
CA GLY A 74 -15.00 13.98 -10.07
C GLY A 74 -14.48 12.60 -9.65
N ALA A 75 -14.31 11.67 -10.59
CA ALA A 75 -13.63 10.42 -10.33
C ALA A 75 -12.12 10.64 -10.16
N MET A 76 -11.44 9.65 -9.56
CA MET A 76 -10.01 9.65 -9.38
C MET A 76 -9.41 8.38 -9.97
N GLU A 77 -8.20 8.44 -10.47
CA GLU A 77 -7.43 7.26 -10.84
C GLU A 77 -6.34 7.03 -9.79
N PHE A 78 -6.37 5.88 -9.14
CA PHE A 78 -5.25 5.39 -8.34
C PHE A 78 -4.40 4.45 -9.19
N ARG A 79 -3.17 4.85 -9.48
CA ARG A 79 -2.16 4.06 -10.20
C ARG A 79 -1.05 3.69 -9.23
N PHE A 80 -0.64 2.42 -9.20
CA PHE A 80 0.33 1.94 -8.21
C PHE A 80 1.16 0.75 -8.70
N ALA A 81 2.26 0.52 -8.00
CA ALA A 81 3.05 -0.71 -8.03
C ALA A 81 3.18 -1.24 -6.60
N ASN A 82 3.26 -2.55 -6.45
CA ASN A 82 3.28 -3.22 -5.15
C ASN A 82 4.45 -4.21 -5.08
N GLY A 83 5.43 -3.90 -4.25
CA GLY A 83 6.59 -4.72 -3.95
C GLY A 83 6.42 -5.46 -2.61
N GLY A 84 5.67 -6.55 -2.59
CA GLY A 84 5.50 -7.43 -1.43
C GLY A 84 4.66 -6.86 -0.29
N HIS A 85 4.01 -5.70 -0.45
CA HIS A 85 3.18 -5.09 0.58
C HIS A 85 1.76 -5.68 0.55
N PRO A 86 1.02 -5.70 1.69
CA PRO A 86 -0.38 -6.12 1.67
C PRO A 86 -1.17 -5.42 0.57
N HIS A 87 -2.04 -6.16 -0.10
CA HIS A 87 -2.84 -5.60 -1.19
C HIS A 87 -3.70 -4.44 -0.71
N PRO A 88 -3.74 -3.30 -1.41
CA PRO A 88 -4.71 -2.25 -1.10
C PRO A 88 -6.14 -2.80 -1.26
N VAL A 89 -7.07 -2.27 -0.49
CA VAL A 89 -8.49 -2.61 -0.61
C VAL A 89 -9.24 -1.40 -1.17
N VAL A 90 -10.05 -1.63 -2.18
CA VAL A 90 -11.07 -0.68 -2.63
C VAL A 90 -12.41 -1.13 -2.08
N LEU A 91 -13.04 -0.26 -1.30
CA LEU A 91 -14.39 -0.43 -0.78
C LEU A 91 -15.31 0.53 -1.54
N ARG A 92 -16.14 -0.03 -2.41
CA ARG A 92 -17.08 0.72 -3.24
C ARG A 92 -18.21 1.32 -2.40
N LYS A 93 -18.84 2.36 -2.93
CA LYS A 93 -20.00 2.99 -2.31
C LYS A 93 -21.16 2.00 -2.11
N ASN A 94 -21.33 1.03 -2.99
CA ASN A 94 -22.35 -0.01 -2.90
C ASN A 94 -22.07 -1.11 -1.86
N GLY A 95 -20.89 -1.07 -1.22
CA GLY A 95 -20.43 -2.05 -0.24
C GLY A 95 -19.53 -3.15 -0.78
N ASP A 96 -19.32 -3.24 -2.09
CA ASP A 96 -18.37 -4.22 -2.65
C ASP A 96 -16.93 -3.88 -2.24
N ALA A 97 -16.16 -4.90 -1.88
CA ALA A 97 -14.74 -4.76 -1.58
C ALA A 97 -13.91 -5.73 -2.44
N PHE A 98 -12.75 -5.25 -2.91
CA PHE A 98 -11.85 -6.06 -3.71
C PHE A 98 -10.40 -5.54 -3.67
N PHE A 99 -9.46 -6.40 -4.08
CA PHE A 99 -8.06 -6.05 -4.29
C PHE A 99 -7.85 -5.55 -5.72
N PRO A 100 -7.41 -4.30 -5.95
CA PRO A 100 -7.40 -3.70 -7.29
C PRO A 100 -6.23 -4.12 -8.18
N GLY A 101 -5.32 -4.96 -7.71
CA GLY A 101 -4.14 -5.35 -8.51
C GLY A 101 -3.36 -6.50 -7.93
N GLY A 102 -2.21 -6.75 -8.54
CA GLY A 102 -1.30 -7.80 -8.15
C GLY A 102 -0.25 -7.36 -7.13
N ASN A 103 0.71 -8.25 -6.91
CA ASN A 103 1.83 -8.05 -6.00
C ASN A 103 3.08 -8.71 -6.59
N ASP A 104 4.21 -8.06 -6.40
CA ASP A 104 5.52 -8.55 -6.82
C ASP A 104 6.37 -8.93 -5.60
N ALA A 105 7.60 -9.37 -5.83
CA ALA A 105 8.51 -9.68 -4.74
C ALA A 105 8.85 -8.42 -3.92
N VAL A 106 9.20 -8.62 -2.66
CA VAL A 106 9.68 -7.55 -1.75
C VAL A 106 10.90 -6.84 -2.32
N ILE A 107 11.08 -5.59 -1.95
CA ILE A 107 12.21 -4.77 -2.40
C ILE A 107 13.50 -5.22 -1.71
N GLY A 108 14.58 -5.30 -2.48
CA GLY A 108 15.90 -5.73 -2.01
C GLY A 108 16.15 -7.24 -2.10
N LEU A 109 15.18 -8.03 -2.57
CA LEU A 109 15.34 -9.49 -2.70
C LEU A 109 16.15 -9.87 -3.94
N PHE A 110 15.90 -9.20 -5.07
CA PHE A 110 16.60 -9.43 -6.33
C PHE A 110 17.13 -8.10 -6.90
N GLU A 111 18.35 -8.09 -7.47
CA GLU A 111 18.95 -6.87 -7.99
C GLU A 111 18.11 -6.23 -9.11
N GLU A 112 17.74 -7.02 -10.10
CA GLU A 112 16.96 -6.56 -11.26
C GLU A 112 15.47 -6.95 -11.13
N GLN A 113 14.84 -6.51 -10.02
CA GLN A 113 13.41 -6.71 -9.84
C GLN A 113 12.63 -5.72 -10.72
N LYS A 114 11.68 -6.26 -11.49
CA LYS A 114 10.65 -5.49 -12.17
C LYS A 114 9.37 -5.55 -11.38
N PHE A 115 8.65 -4.44 -11.35
CA PHE A 115 7.36 -4.32 -10.67
C PHE A 115 6.25 -4.10 -11.70
N GLY A 116 5.12 -4.78 -11.52
CA GLY A 116 3.91 -4.54 -12.28
C GLY A 116 3.32 -3.17 -11.96
N GLU A 117 2.57 -2.62 -12.90
CA GLU A 117 1.81 -1.40 -12.70
C GLU A 117 0.32 -1.70 -12.79
N TYR A 118 -0.44 -1.23 -11.82
CA TYR A 118 -1.87 -1.45 -11.69
C TYR A 118 -2.60 -0.12 -11.59
N SER A 119 -3.85 -0.07 -12.05
CA SER A 119 -4.68 1.10 -11.85
C SER A 119 -6.12 0.73 -11.54
N VAL A 120 -6.78 1.60 -10.79
CA VAL A 120 -8.19 1.48 -10.47
C VAL A 120 -8.84 2.86 -10.48
N ARG A 121 -10.01 2.96 -11.09
CA ARG A 121 -10.86 4.14 -11.03
C ARG A 121 -11.64 4.13 -9.73
N LEU A 122 -11.58 5.23 -9.00
CA LEU A 122 -12.31 5.48 -7.77
C LEU A 122 -13.41 6.51 -8.04
N GLU A 123 -14.63 6.17 -7.71
CA GLU A 123 -15.79 7.05 -7.87
C GLU A 123 -16.12 7.76 -6.55
N LYS A 124 -16.96 8.77 -6.63
CA LYS A 124 -17.39 9.50 -5.43
C LYS A 124 -18.11 8.60 -4.45
N GLY A 125 -17.55 8.48 -3.25
CA GLY A 125 -18.02 7.63 -2.16
C GLY A 125 -17.32 6.27 -2.06
N ASP A 126 -16.40 5.96 -2.97
CA ASP A 126 -15.47 4.84 -2.78
C ASP A 126 -14.40 5.19 -1.75
N MET A 127 -13.83 4.19 -1.12
CA MET A 127 -12.74 4.33 -0.17
C MET A 127 -11.58 3.44 -0.60
N LEU A 128 -10.37 3.98 -0.54
CA LEU A 128 -9.13 3.24 -0.75
C LEU A 128 -8.43 3.07 0.60
N PHE A 129 -8.10 1.83 0.94
CA PHE A 129 -7.33 1.47 2.14
C PHE A 129 -5.96 0.94 1.74
N ILE A 130 -4.92 1.53 2.32
CA ILE A 130 -3.55 1.03 2.29
C ILE A 130 -3.15 0.85 3.75
N TYR A 131 -2.66 -0.32 4.11
CA TYR A 131 -2.43 -0.75 5.50
C TYR A 131 -1.22 -1.68 5.55
N THR A 132 -0.59 -1.79 6.70
CA THR A 132 0.49 -2.75 6.96
C THR A 132 -0.08 -4.10 7.41
N ASP A 133 0.77 -5.09 7.56
CA ASP A 133 0.38 -6.46 7.94
C ASP A 133 -0.23 -6.57 9.36
N GLY A 134 -0.18 -5.49 10.15
CA GLY A 134 -0.81 -5.44 11.47
C GLY A 134 -2.29 -5.77 11.48
N ILE A 135 -3.06 -5.35 10.44
CA ILE A 135 -4.49 -5.68 10.35
C ILE A 135 -4.70 -7.16 10.03
N PRO A 136 -4.19 -7.70 8.91
CA PRO A 136 -4.45 -9.09 8.55
C PRO A 136 -3.80 -10.10 9.51
N SER A 137 -2.75 -9.72 10.23
CA SER A 137 -2.08 -10.59 11.22
C SER A 137 -2.79 -10.62 12.58
N THR A 138 -3.77 -9.76 12.79
CA THR A 138 -4.53 -9.72 14.05
C THR A 138 -5.57 -10.85 14.10
N ARG A 139 -5.94 -11.25 15.32
CA ARG A 139 -7.04 -12.20 15.54
C ARG A 139 -8.38 -11.47 15.45
N GLY A 140 -9.25 -11.95 14.59
CA GLY A 140 -10.64 -11.48 14.54
C GLY A 140 -11.48 -11.95 15.74
N ALA A 141 -12.70 -11.48 15.81
CA ALA A 141 -13.67 -11.81 16.88
C ALA A 141 -13.87 -13.32 17.11
N ASP A 142 -13.72 -14.13 16.08
CA ASP A 142 -13.84 -15.59 16.11
C ASP A 142 -12.54 -16.31 16.51
N SER A 143 -11.54 -15.59 17.06
CA SER A 143 -10.23 -16.10 17.49
C SER A 143 -9.34 -16.65 16.38
N GLY A 144 -9.74 -16.57 15.10
CA GLY A 144 -8.92 -16.87 13.93
C GLY A 144 -8.13 -15.64 13.48
N ILE A 145 -7.00 -15.85 12.77
CA ILE A 145 -6.28 -14.76 12.10
C ILE A 145 -7.16 -14.26 10.95
N ILE A 146 -7.26 -12.94 10.79
CA ILE A 146 -8.07 -12.31 9.71
C ILE A 146 -7.57 -12.79 8.34
N GLY A 147 -6.24 -12.80 8.14
CA GLY A 147 -5.64 -13.24 6.89
C GLY A 147 -5.63 -12.16 5.80
N PHE A 148 -5.16 -12.56 4.62
CA PHE A 148 -4.93 -11.66 3.46
C PHE A 148 -5.88 -11.94 2.29
N ASP A 149 -7.01 -12.55 2.55
CA ASP A 149 -7.96 -13.10 1.58
C ASP A 149 -9.36 -12.49 1.71
N GLU A 150 -10.38 -13.28 1.38
CA GLU A 150 -11.78 -12.87 1.44
C GLU A 150 -12.23 -12.47 2.86
N SER A 151 -11.64 -13.03 3.91
CA SER A 151 -11.96 -12.67 5.29
C SER A 151 -11.61 -11.21 5.60
N LEU A 152 -10.51 -10.72 5.03
CA LEU A 152 -10.12 -9.32 5.11
C LEU A 152 -11.08 -8.41 4.34
N LEU A 153 -11.50 -8.80 3.14
CA LEU A 153 -12.49 -8.04 2.37
C LEU A 153 -13.82 -7.97 3.12
N GLU A 154 -14.23 -9.07 3.76
CA GLU A 154 -15.45 -9.10 4.58
C GLU A 154 -15.35 -8.18 5.79
N LEU A 155 -14.18 -8.10 6.45
CA LEU A 155 -13.94 -7.12 7.50
C LEU A 155 -14.21 -5.69 7.01
N PHE A 156 -13.68 -5.32 5.84
CA PHE A 156 -13.90 -3.98 5.29
C PHE A 156 -15.37 -3.75 4.89
N ARG A 157 -16.06 -4.74 4.31
CA ARG A 157 -17.48 -4.65 3.96
C ARG A 157 -18.36 -4.35 5.18
N ARG A 158 -18.23 -5.16 6.23
CA ARG A 158 -19.05 -5.00 7.45
C ARG A 158 -18.67 -3.76 8.26
N SER A 159 -17.44 -3.29 8.13
CA SER A 159 -16.95 -2.09 8.81
C SER A 159 -17.37 -0.79 8.12
N ARG A 160 -17.94 -0.84 6.91
CA ARG A 160 -18.33 0.36 6.16
C ARG A 160 -19.34 1.21 6.95
N ARG A 161 -19.06 2.52 6.99
CA ARG A 161 -19.91 3.58 7.58
C ARG A 161 -20.01 4.74 6.59
N ASP A 162 -20.78 5.77 6.92
CA ASP A 162 -21.00 6.92 6.04
C ASP A 162 -19.75 7.77 5.84
N SER A 163 -18.86 7.81 6.81
CA SER A 163 -17.59 8.53 6.71
C SER A 163 -16.38 7.61 6.77
N ILE A 164 -15.27 8.05 6.14
CA ILE A 164 -13.97 7.37 6.21
C ILE A 164 -13.53 7.19 7.67
N LYS A 165 -13.68 8.23 8.50
CA LYS A 165 -13.29 8.19 9.92
C LYS A 165 -14.05 7.12 10.70
N GLU A 166 -15.34 7.03 10.51
CA GLU A 166 -16.17 6.01 11.18
C GLU A 166 -15.87 4.61 10.67
N THR A 167 -15.60 4.46 9.36
CA THR A 167 -15.20 3.19 8.79
C THR A 167 -13.85 2.72 9.35
N VAL A 168 -12.85 3.61 9.41
CA VAL A 168 -11.55 3.29 10.01
C VAL A 168 -11.70 2.90 11.48
N ASN A 169 -12.46 3.66 12.26
CA ASN A 169 -12.72 3.31 13.67
C ASN A 169 -13.43 1.95 13.80
N SER A 170 -14.36 1.64 12.91
CA SER A 170 -15.04 0.34 12.89
C SER A 170 -14.06 -0.80 12.59
N VAL A 171 -13.18 -0.64 11.60
CA VAL A 171 -12.12 -1.62 11.31
C VAL A 171 -11.21 -1.82 12.53
N ILE A 172 -10.75 -0.73 13.15
CA ILE A 172 -9.87 -0.79 14.32
C ILE A 172 -10.54 -1.53 15.47
N ASN A 173 -11.81 -1.24 15.77
CA ASN A 173 -12.56 -1.90 16.86
C ASN A 173 -12.81 -3.40 16.62
N GLU A 174 -12.72 -3.87 15.39
CA GLU A 174 -12.83 -5.29 15.04
C GLU A 174 -11.51 -6.06 15.20
N VAL A 175 -10.38 -5.33 15.26
CA VAL A 175 -9.03 -5.92 15.32
C VAL A 175 -8.30 -5.66 16.65
N ILE A 176 -8.88 -4.90 17.57
CA ILE A 176 -8.39 -4.66 18.94
C ILE A 176 -9.29 -5.36 19.94
#